data_814871760df8be00913b80d74cca1788
#
_entry.id   814871760df8be00913b80d74cca1788
#
_cell.length_a   1.000
_cell.length_b   1.000
_cell.length_c   1.000
_cell.angle_alpha   90.00
_cell.angle_beta   90.00
_cell.angle_gamma   90.00
#
_symmetry.space_group_name_H-M   'P 1'
#
loop_
_entity.id
_entity.type
_entity.pdbx_description
1 polymer ?
#
loop_
_entity_poly.entity_id
_entity_poly.type
_entity_poly.pdbx_seq_one_letter_code
_entity_poly.pdbx_strand_id
1 'polypeptide(L)'
;VTEWMIGHAAPLLSDLERSHYIVHLGSDHRKGSWGSLQLGMAFEQQIAHSRKTKGTKVIVVNEHKSAYANEVDSFFAIRPGTEPFLLLGILHVSVKSGWVDKQYIEKYTQGIEHLRQCIEAYPIERCAEICGITASELSGIALKFTRAPMALIHPNYGTFSNANATVGAWAWLAVH
;
A
#
# COMPACT_ATOMS: atom_id res chain seq x y z
N VAL A 1 -6.91 7.68 13.21
CA VAL A 1 -7.25 7.74 11.77
C VAL A 1 -8.30 6.71 11.43
N THR A 2 -8.13 5.43 11.76
CA THR A 2 -9.12 4.35 11.47
C THR A 2 -10.51 4.70 11.99
N GLU A 3 -10.66 5.12 13.24
CA GLU A 3 -11.93 5.50 13.82
C GLU A 3 -12.63 6.62 13.02
N TRP A 4 -11.87 7.59 12.52
CA TRP A 4 -12.43 8.70 11.73
C TRP A 4 -12.83 8.30 10.32
N MET A 5 -12.14 7.32 9.73
CA MET A 5 -12.39 6.91 8.35
C MET A 5 -13.39 5.78 8.21
N ILE A 6 -13.38 4.83 9.14
CA ILE A 6 -14.23 3.63 9.07
C ILE A 6 -15.19 3.48 10.23
N GLY A 7 -15.23 4.46 11.16
CA GLY A 7 -16.15 4.49 12.30
C GLY A 7 -15.80 3.54 13.45
N HIS A 8 -14.69 2.83 13.38
CA HIS A 8 -14.26 1.89 14.41
C HIS A 8 -12.76 2.00 14.72
N ALA A 9 -12.42 2.00 16.01
CA ALA A 9 -11.06 1.88 16.50
C ALA A 9 -10.66 0.39 16.58
N ALA A 10 -10.57 -0.29 15.45
CA ALA A 10 -10.21 -1.70 15.38
C ALA A 10 -8.90 -1.91 14.63
N PRO A 11 -8.08 -2.91 15.01
CA PRO A 11 -6.93 -3.30 14.22
C PRO A 11 -7.40 -3.86 12.88
N LEU A 12 -6.81 -3.36 11.80
CA LEU A 12 -7.05 -3.89 10.46
C LEU A 12 -6.09 -5.05 10.20
N LEU A 13 -6.63 -6.18 9.81
CA LEU A 13 -5.85 -7.35 9.45
C LEU A 13 -5.77 -7.47 7.93
N SER A 14 -4.57 -7.74 7.43
CA SER A 14 -4.33 -7.94 6.00
C SER A 14 -4.82 -9.32 5.56
N ASP A 15 -5.69 -9.36 4.56
CA ASP A 15 -6.17 -10.61 3.96
C ASP A 15 -5.20 -11.08 2.86
N LEU A 16 -4.10 -11.68 3.29
CA LEU A 16 -3.02 -12.11 2.41
C LEU A 16 -3.41 -13.34 1.58
N GLU A 17 -4.18 -14.23 2.18
CA GLU A 17 -4.55 -15.51 1.57
C GLU A 17 -5.43 -15.34 0.33
N ARG A 18 -6.30 -14.33 0.33
CA ARG A 18 -7.18 -14.05 -0.81
C ARG A 18 -6.59 -13.09 -1.84
N SER A 19 -5.48 -12.42 -1.52
CA SER A 19 -4.86 -11.40 -2.37
C SER A 19 -4.17 -11.99 -3.59
N HIS A 20 -4.22 -11.27 -4.70
CA HIS A 20 -3.53 -11.57 -5.97
C HIS A 20 -2.30 -10.65 -6.17
N TYR A 21 -2.29 -9.50 -5.52
CA TYR A 21 -1.19 -8.56 -5.56
C TYR A 21 -0.99 -7.95 -4.18
N ILE A 22 0.22 -8.09 -3.64
CA ILE A 22 0.58 -7.63 -2.29
C ILE A 22 1.74 -6.66 -2.40
N VAL A 23 1.55 -5.48 -1.85
CA VAL A 23 2.60 -4.46 -1.68
C VAL A 23 3.02 -4.44 -0.21
N HIS A 24 4.20 -4.93 0.08
CA HIS A 24 4.82 -4.70 1.39
C HIS A 24 5.43 -3.32 1.45
N LEU A 25 4.95 -2.49 2.36
CA LEU A 25 5.39 -1.11 2.51
C LEU A 25 6.09 -0.93 3.86
N GLY A 26 7.37 -0.48 3.83
CA GLY A 26 8.10 0.07 5.01
C GLY A 26 8.99 -0.89 5.71
N SER A 27 9.08 -2.11 5.75
CA SER A 27 10.15 -2.97 6.30
C SER A 27 9.94 -4.48 6.11
N ASP A 28 10.97 -5.23 6.48
CA ASP A 28 10.94 -6.69 6.44
C ASP A 28 10.00 -7.21 7.55
N HIS A 29 8.90 -7.85 7.18
CA HIS A 29 7.93 -8.42 8.12
C HIS A 29 8.56 -9.49 9.04
N ARG A 30 9.70 -10.07 8.68
CA ARG A 30 10.45 -11.02 9.50
C ARG A 30 11.24 -10.38 10.64
N LYS A 31 11.45 -9.05 10.58
CA LYS A 31 12.26 -8.30 11.53
C LYS A 31 11.44 -7.30 12.36
N GLY A 32 10.41 -7.75 13.03
CA GLY A 32 9.63 -6.88 13.91
C GLY A 32 8.34 -6.35 13.32
N SER A 33 7.62 -7.19 12.68
CA SER A 33 6.27 -6.94 12.23
C SER A 33 5.33 -6.62 13.40
N TRP A 34 4.39 -5.76 13.18
CA TRP A 34 3.28 -5.49 14.09
C TRP A 34 2.64 -6.80 14.55
N GLY A 35 2.72 -7.06 15.84
CA GLY A 35 1.87 -8.03 16.48
C GLY A 35 2.41 -9.44 16.67
N SER A 36 3.69 -9.64 16.77
CA SER A 36 4.31 -10.89 17.24
C SER A 36 4.92 -11.82 16.18
N LEU A 37 5.89 -12.59 16.61
CA LEU A 37 6.49 -13.71 15.87
C LEU A 37 5.44 -14.70 15.30
N GLN A 38 4.32 -14.85 15.97
CA GLN A 38 3.23 -15.75 15.53
C GLN A 38 2.52 -15.23 14.27
N LEU A 39 2.30 -13.91 14.18
CA LEU A 39 1.74 -13.31 12.97
C LEU A 39 2.74 -13.35 11.81
N GLY A 40 4.05 -13.25 12.07
CA GLY A 40 5.08 -13.38 11.04
C GLY A 40 5.10 -14.76 10.37
N MET A 41 5.02 -15.84 11.13
CA MET A 41 4.98 -17.20 10.58
C MET A 41 3.67 -17.46 9.81
N ALA A 42 2.52 -17.09 10.37
CA ALA A 42 1.24 -17.20 9.68
C ALA A 42 1.22 -16.37 8.39
N PHE A 43 1.86 -15.22 8.39
CA PHE A 43 2.00 -14.32 7.27
C PHE A 43 2.76 -14.97 6.10
N GLU A 44 3.92 -15.56 6.34
CA GLU A 44 4.68 -16.28 5.30
C GLU A 44 3.90 -17.48 4.74
N GLN A 45 3.21 -18.23 5.59
CA GLN A 45 2.39 -19.37 5.18
C GLN A 45 1.22 -18.93 4.29
N GLN A 46 0.54 -17.85 4.64
CA GLN A 46 -0.55 -17.29 3.84
C GLN A 46 -0.06 -16.78 2.48
N ILE A 47 1.09 -16.11 2.42
CA ILE A 47 1.70 -15.69 1.15
C ILE A 47 2.10 -16.90 0.32
N ALA A 48 2.75 -17.90 0.90
CA ALA A 48 3.14 -19.11 0.19
C ALA A 48 1.91 -19.84 -0.37
N HIS A 49 0.83 -19.92 0.41
CA HIS A 49 -0.44 -20.49 -0.03
C HIS A 49 -1.05 -19.70 -1.18
N SER A 50 -1.18 -18.38 -1.07
CA SER A 50 -1.75 -17.54 -2.11
C SER A 50 -0.91 -17.55 -3.40
N ARG A 51 0.42 -17.59 -3.29
CA ARG A 51 1.30 -17.78 -4.44
C ARG A 51 1.05 -19.09 -5.17
N LYS A 52 0.92 -20.19 -4.42
CA LYS A 52 0.67 -21.53 -4.97
C LYS A 52 -0.71 -21.66 -5.63
N THR A 53 -1.73 -21.06 -5.03
CA THR A 53 -3.14 -21.25 -5.44
C THR A 53 -3.61 -20.21 -6.45
N LYS A 54 -3.07 -18.99 -6.41
CA LYS A 54 -3.53 -17.83 -7.20
C LYS A 54 -2.44 -17.19 -8.06
N GLY A 55 -1.19 -17.61 -7.93
CA GLY A 55 -0.07 -16.96 -8.60
C GLY A 55 0.20 -15.54 -8.08
N THR A 56 -0.12 -15.29 -6.81
CA THR A 56 0.01 -13.99 -6.16
C THR A 56 1.36 -13.36 -6.38
N LYS A 57 1.35 -12.10 -6.81
CA LYS A 57 2.55 -11.29 -6.95
C LYS A 57 2.79 -10.47 -5.69
N VAL A 58 4.03 -10.49 -5.23
CA VAL A 58 4.45 -9.78 -4.02
C VAL A 58 5.56 -8.81 -4.37
N ILE A 59 5.38 -7.56 -4.04
CA ILE A 59 6.44 -6.55 -4.17
C ILE A 59 6.79 -5.97 -2.81
N VAL A 60 8.02 -5.54 -2.65
CA VAL A 60 8.51 -4.81 -1.49
C VAL A 60 8.88 -3.40 -1.89
N VAL A 61 8.36 -2.44 -1.15
CA VAL A 61 8.73 -1.02 -1.26
C VAL A 61 9.32 -0.60 0.08
N ASN A 62 10.62 -0.34 0.11
CA ASN A 62 11.33 -0.02 1.34
C ASN A 62 12.60 0.80 1.06
N GLU A 63 13.15 1.44 2.07
CA GLU A 63 14.43 2.16 1.98
C GLU A 63 15.63 1.22 1.81
N HIS A 64 15.58 0.04 2.42
CA HIS A 64 16.66 -0.96 2.42
C HIS A 64 16.22 -2.27 1.79
N LYS A 65 17.09 -2.80 0.92
CA LYS A 65 16.89 -4.13 0.36
C LYS A 65 17.26 -5.19 1.40
N SER A 66 16.23 -5.74 2.06
CA SER A 66 16.40 -6.85 3.01
C SER A 66 16.62 -8.19 2.29
N ALA A 67 16.96 -9.23 3.05
CA ALA A 67 17.05 -10.59 2.50
C ALA A 67 15.71 -11.03 1.89
N TYR A 68 14.57 -10.67 2.49
CA TYR A 68 13.25 -10.94 1.96
C TYR A 68 12.99 -10.31 0.60
N ALA A 69 13.56 -9.15 0.33
CA ALA A 69 13.43 -8.49 -0.97
C ALA A 69 14.04 -9.29 -2.15
N ASN A 70 14.87 -10.31 -1.87
CA ASN A 70 15.37 -11.21 -2.90
C ASN A 70 14.42 -12.39 -3.21
N GLU A 71 13.39 -12.59 -2.38
CA GLU A 71 12.42 -13.69 -2.49
C GLU A 71 11.09 -13.24 -3.09
N VAL A 72 10.93 -11.93 -3.35
CA VAL A 72 9.72 -11.35 -3.93
C VAL A 72 9.84 -11.07 -5.41
N ASP A 73 8.72 -10.75 -6.06
CA ASP A 73 8.69 -10.52 -7.51
C ASP A 73 9.37 -9.22 -7.93
N SER A 74 9.34 -8.19 -7.08
CA SER A 74 10.02 -6.90 -7.35
C SER A 74 10.34 -6.16 -6.05
N PHE A 75 11.40 -5.37 -6.09
CA PHE A 75 11.80 -4.47 -5.01
C PHE A 75 11.95 -3.05 -5.56
N PHE A 76 11.38 -2.08 -4.84
CA PHE A 76 11.53 -0.66 -5.14
C PHE A 76 12.15 0.05 -3.94
N ALA A 77 13.32 0.64 -4.14
CA ALA A 77 13.96 1.45 -3.12
C ALA A 77 13.35 2.84 -3.11
N ILE A 78 12.82 3.29 -1.97
CA ILE A 78 12.33 4.64 -1.78
C ILE A 78 13.15 5.38 -0.70
N ARG A 79 13.11 6.70 -0.71
CA ARG A 79 13.73 7.48 0.36
C ARG A 79 12.99 7.25 1.68
N PRO A 80 13.71 7.20 2.82
CA PRO A 80 13.10 7.02 4.14
C PRO A 80 12.00 8.05 4.43
N GLY A 81 10.88 7.61 4.98
CA GLY A 81 9.77 8.47 5.39
C GLY A 81 8.92 9.03 4.25
N THR A 82 9.09 8.51 3.02
CA THR A 82 8.32 8.97 1.84
C THR A 82 7.17 8.04 1.46
N GLU A 83 6.88 7.03 2.24
CA GLU A 83 5.78 6.09 2.06
C GLU A 83 4.41 6.81 1.90
N PRO A 84 4.11 7.89 2.66
CA PRO A 84 2.88 8.65 2.45
C PRO A 84 2.76 9.24 1.04
N PHE A 85 3.87 9.67 0.45
CA PHE A 85 3.88 10.23 -0.91
C PHE A 85 3.72 9.15 -1.97
N LEU A 86 4.26 7.95 -1.74
CA LEU A 86 3.97 6.79 -2.60
C LEU A 86 2.46 6.52 -2.65
N LEU A 87 1.80 6.48 -1.48
CA LEU A 87 0.36 6.24 -1.37
C LEU A 87 -0.46 7.35 -2.04
N LEU A 88 -0.08 8.62 -1.84
CA LEU A 88 -0.72 9.75 -2.52
C LEU A 88 -0.56 9.67 -4.05
N GLY A 89 0.60 9.26 -4.54
CA GLY A 89 0.84 9.05 -5.97
C GLY A 89 0.00 7.91 -6.55
N ILE A 90 -0.18 6.80 -5.81
CA ILE A 90 -1.09 5.72 -6.19
C ILE A 90 -2.53 6.24 -6.26
N LEU A 91 -2.99 6.97 -5.25
CA LEU A 91 -4.32 7.60 -5.24
C LEU A 91 -4.51 8.53 -6.41
N HIS A 92 -3.55 9.45 -6.65
CA HIS A 92 -3.63 10.41 -7.75
C HIS A 92 -3.83 9.71 -9.10
N VAL A 93 -2.97 8.75 -9.42
CA VAL A 93 -3.05 8.01 -10.69
C VAL A 93 -4.34 7.20 -10.79
N SER A 94 -4.74 6.51 -9.72
CA SER A 94 -5.94 5.68 -9.72
C SER A 94 -7.21 6.49 -9.96
N VAL A 95 -7.34 7.63 -9.27
CA VAL A 95 -8.50 8.53 -9.40
C VAL A 95 -8.51 9.21 -10.78
N LYS A 96 -7.38 9.75 -11.23
CA LYS A 96 -7.26 10.44 -12.54
C LYS A 96 -7.52 9.50 -13.71
N SER A 97 -7.05 8.26 -13.62
CA SER A 97 -7.25 7.25 -14.66
C SER A 97 -8.61 6.55 -14.59
N GLY A 98 -9.42 6.85 -13.58
CA GLY A 98 -10.71 6.19 -13.36
C GLY A 98 -10.59 4.72 -12.95
N TRP A 99 -9.43 4.32 -12.39
CA TRP A 99 -9.17 2.97 -11.90
C TRP A 99 -9.66 2.82 -10.46
N VAL A 100 -10.93 3.11 -10.26
CA VAL A 100 -11.59 3.10 -8.95
C VAL A 100 -12.90 2.33 -9.05
N ASP A 101 -13.31 1.69 -7.97
CA ASP A 101 -14.63 1.06 -7.87
C ASP A 101 -15.71 2.14 -7.62
N LYS A 102 -16.32 2.60 -8.71
CA LYS A 102 -17.35 3.65 -8.66
C LYS A 102 -18.56 3.24 -7.85
N GLN A 103 -18.96 1.97 -7.93
CA GLN A 103 -20.14 1.47 -7.21
C GLN A 103 -19.88 1.44 -5.71
N TYR A 104 -18.67 1.01 -5.31
CA TYR A 104 -18.26 1.04 -3.92
C TYR A 104 -18.20 2.48 -3.38
N ILE A 105 -17.57 3.39 -4.14
CA ILE A 105 -17.44 4.79 -3.76
C ILE A 105 -18.81 5.43 -3.55
N GLU A 106 -19.74 5.27 -4.49
CA GLU A 106 -21.09 5.84 -4.43
C GLU A 106 -21.89 5.33 -3.24
N LYS A 107 -21.77 4.02 -2.95
CA LYS A 107 -22.62 3.35 -1.97
C LYS A 107 -22.09 3.40 -0.55
N TYR A 108 -20.76 3.36 -0.39
CA TYR A 108 -20.13 3.10 0.92
C TYR A 108 -19.15 4.17 1.38
N THR A 109 -18.89 5.20 0.58
CA THR A 109 -17.93 6.24 0.96
C THR A 109 -18.53 7.64 0.91
N GLN A 110 -17.85 8.58 1.58
CA GLN A 110 -18.14 10.00 1.53
C GLN A 110 -16.83 10.79 1.32
N GLY A 111 -16.93 11.97 0.72
CA GLY A 111 -15.80 12.89 0.60
C GLY A 111 -14.89 12.67 -0.59
N ILE A 112 -15.30 11.91 -1.62
CA ILE A 112 -14.48 11.68 -2.82
C ILE A 112 -14.07 12.98 -3.53
N GLU A 113 -14.91 14.02 -3.50
CA GLU A 113 -14.57 15.30 -4.13
C GLU A 113 -13.48 16.05 -3.34
N HIS A 114 -13.49 15.95 -2.01
CA HIS A 114 -12.40 16.49 -1.18
C HIS A 114 -11.10 15.71 -1.42
N LEU A 115 -11.18 14.37 -1.53
CA LEU A 115 -10.02 13.56 -1.90
C LEU A 115 -9.43 14.02 -3.24
N ARG A 116 -10.25 14.23 -4.26
CA ARG A 116 -9.81 14.71 -5.58
C ARG A 116 -9.08 16.04 -5.48
N GLN A 117 -9.61 16.98 -4.71
CA GLN A 117 -8.96 18.28 -4.48
C GLN A 117 -7.61 18.12 -3.75
N CYS A 118 -7.55 17.29 -2.71
CA CYS A 118 -6.32 17.05 -1.95
C CYS A 118 -5.21 16.45 -2.82
N ILE A 119 -5.53 15.45 -3.65
CA ILE A 119 -4.52 14.75 -4.46
C ILE A 119 -4.04 15.57 -5.65
N GLU A 120 -4.73 16.62 -6.07
CA GLU A 120 -4.26 17.54 -7.14
C GLU A 120 -2.91 18.16 -6.80
N ALA A 121 -2.63 18.42 -5.53
CA ALA A 121 -1.35 18.94 -5.07
C ALA A 121 -0.20 17.93 -5.13
N TYR A 122 -0.52 16.64 -5.38
CA TYR A 122 0.42 15.51 -5.35
C TYR A 122 0.38 14.71 -6.66
N PRO A 123 0.72 15.35 -7.81
CA PRO A 123 0.83 14.63 -9.07
C PRO A 123 1.90 13.55 -9.00
N ILE A 124 1.74 12.52 -9.84
CA ILE A 124 2.59 11.32 -9.78
C ILE A 124 4.08 11.65 -9.95
N GLU A 125 4.41 12.64 -10.79
CA GLU A 125 5.79 13.08 -11.04
C GLU A 125 6.42 13.63 -9.75
N ARG A 126 5.68 14.46 -9.03
CA ARG A 126 6.11 15.03 -7.74
C ARG A 126 6.25 13.94 -6.67
N CYS A 127 5.28 13.04 -6.59
CA CYS A 127 5.34 11.92 -5.64
C CYS A 127 6.53 11.01 -5.92
N ALA A 128 6.76 10.65 -7.16
CA ALA A 128 7.86 9.81 -7.58
C ALA A 128 9.23 10.49 -7.31
N GLU A 129 9.35 11.78 -7.60
CA GLU A 129 10.53 12.57 -7.27
C GLU A 129 10.82 12.58 -5.77
N ILE A 130 9.81 12.79 -4.92
CA ILE A 130 9.95 12.75 -3.46
C ILE A 130 10.39 11.36 -3.00
N CYS A 131 9.78 10.30 -3.53
CA CYS A 131 10.13 8.92 -3.22
C CYS A 131 11.51 8.50 -3.74
N GLY A 132 12.02 9.14 -4.78
CA GLY A 132 13.29 8.78 -5.42
C GLY A 132 13.15 7.61 -6.39
N ILE A 133 11.98 7.38 -6.93
CA ILE A 133 11.68 6.42 -8.01
C ILE A 133 11.17 7.17 -9.24
N THR A 134 11.04 6.48 -10.37
CA THR A 134 10.48 7.08 -11.57
C THR A 134 8.94 7.12 -11.53
N ALA A 135 8.35 8.09 -12.21
CA ALA A 135 6.90 8.16 -12.38
C ALA A 135 6.33 6.90 -13.07
N SER A 136 7.12 6.29 -13.96
CA SER A 136 6.76 5.03 -14.63
C SER A 136 6.69 3.85 -13.65
N GLU A 137 7.64 3.75 -12.71
CA GLU A 137 7.63 2.71 -11.67
C GLU A 137 6.43 2.89 -10.75
N LEU A 138 6.18 4.11 -10.29
CA LEU A 138 5.02 4.40 -9.43
C LEU A 138 3.70 4.12 -10.14
N SER A 139 3.56 4.54 -11.40
CA SER A 139 2.39 4.24 -12.24
C SER A 139 2.22 2.73 -12.46
N GLY A 140 3.31 2.00 -12.66
CA GLY A 140 3.32 0.55 -12.80
C GLY A 140 2.83 -0.17 -11.53
N ILE A 141 3.21 0.31 -10.35
CA ILE A 141 2.71 -0.19 -9.06
C ILE A 141 1.20 0.07 -8.96
N ALA A 142 0.76 1.30 -9.20
CA ALA A 142 -0.65 1.69 -9.15
C ALA A 142 -1.51 0.89 -10.13
N LEU A 143 -1.06 0.71 -11.36
CA LEU A 143 -1.77 -0.07 -12.39
C LEU A 143 -1.94 -1.53 -11.97
N LYS A 144 -0.88 -2.17 -11.50
CA LYS A 144 -0.94 -3.57 -11.05
C LYS A 144 -1.83 -3.74 -9.82
N PHE A 145 -1.76 -2.79 -8.89
CA PHE A 145 -2.62 -2.76 -7.71
C PHE A 145 -4.10 -2.68 -8.08
N THR A 146 -4.47 -1.72 -8.90
CA THR A 146 -5.88 -1.46 -9.26
C THR A 146 -6.48 -2.49 -10.23
N ARG A 147 -5.64 -3.20 -10.99
CA ARG A 147 -6.08 -4.23 -11.95
C ARG A 147 -6.14 -5.64 -11.35
N ALA A 148 -5.51 -5.87 -10.22
CA ALA A 148 -5.60 -7.16 -9.55
C ALA A 148 -7.02 -7.40 -9.03
N PRO A 149 -7.57 -8.62 -9.14
CA PRO A 149 -8.91 -8.93 -8.62
C PRO A 149 -9.06 -8.65 -7.12
N MET A 150 -7.99 -8.82 -6.37
CA MET A 150 -7.87 -8.45 -4.98
C MET A 150 -6.42 -8.07 -4.70
N ALA A 151 -6.21 -6.85 -4.29
CA ALA A 151 -4.89 -6.34 -3.93
C ALA A 151 -4.89 -5.73 -2.53
N LEU A 152 -3.75 -5.75 -1.89
CA LEU A 152 -3.58 -5.05 -0.62
C LEU A 152 -2.18 -4.41 -0.50
N ILE A 153 -2.13 -3.32 0.22
CA ILE A 153 -0.89 -2.72 0.72
C ILE A 153 -0.78 -3.10 2.19
N HIS A 154 0.22 -3.92 2.51
CA HIS A 154 0.53 -4.28 3.89
C HIS A 154 1.59 -3.32 4.44
N PRO A 155 1.18 -2.35 5.27
CA PRO A 155 2.13 -1.43 5.87
C PRO A 155 2.82 -2.10 7.04
N ASN A 156 4.04 -1.68 7.32
CA ASN A 156 4.73 -2.04 8.54
C ASN A 156 4.86 -0.81 9.46
N TYR A 157 5.34 -1.02 10.67
CA TYR A 157 5.53 0.02 11.68
C TYR A 157 6.31 1.23 11.13
N GLY A 158 7.36 1.00 10.33
CA GLY A 158 8.14 2.05 9.69
C GLY A 158 7.32 3.01 8.83
N THR A 159 6.28 2.51 8.15
CA THR A 159 5.38 3.32 7.32
C THR A 159 4.71 4.46 8.11
N PHE A 160 4.46 4.25 9.39
CA PHE A 160 3.77 5.20 10.26
C PHE A 160 4.68 5.81 11.33
N SER A 161 6.00 5.63 11.24
CA SER A 161 6.98 6.16 12.20
C SER A 161 7.74 7.36 11.65
N ASN A 162 7.04 8.27 10.97
CA ASN A 162 7.60 9.46 10.37
C ASN A 162 6.71 10.70 10.62
N ALA A 163 7.21 11.89 10.26
CA ALA A 163 6.50 13.14 10.47
C ALA A 163 5.13 13.22 9.75
N ASN A 164 4.94 12.45 8.69
CA ASN A 164 3.72 12.42 7.88
C ASN A 164 2.84 11.18 8.17
N ALA A 165 3.05 10.51 9.31
CA ALA A 165 2.38 9.25 9.66
C ALA A 165 0.84 9.31 9.57
N THR A 166 0.23 10.41 10.02
CA THR A 166 -1.22 10.60 9.95
C THR A 166 -1.72 10.64 8.51
N VAL A 167 -1.02 11.37 7.64
CA VAL A 167 -1.33 11.43 6.20
C VAL A 167 -1.11 10.07 5.56
N GLY A 168 -0.03 9.36 5.92
CA GLY A 168 0.26 8.02 5.45
C GLY A 168 -0.85 7.02 5.82
N ALA A 169 -1.30 7.03 7.07
CA ALA A 169 -2.39 6.17 7.52
C ALA A 169 -3.72 6.47 6.82
N TRP A 170 -4.02 7.76 6.63
CA TRP A 170 -5.18 8.19 5.87
C TRP A 170 -5.10 7.76 4.40
N ALA A 171 -3.98 8.02 3.72
CA ALA A 171 -3.79 7.65 2.32
C ALA A 171 -3.81 6.13 2.12
N TRP A 172 -3.26 5.37 3.07
CA TRP A 172 -3.33 3.90 3.06
C TRP A 172 -4.77 3.40 3.10
N LEU A 173 -5.60 3.94 3.99
CA LEU A 173 -7.03 3.58 4.07
C LEU A 173 -7.78 4.03 2.81
N ALA A 174 -7.46 5.20 2.26
CA ALA A 174 -8.13 5.73 1.07
C ALA A 174 -7.78 4.97 -0.22
N VAL A 175 -6.64 4.27 -0.27
CA VAL A 175 -6.24 3.42 -1.41
C VAL A 175 -7.05 2.12 -1.43
N HIS A 176 -7.48 1.60 -0.26
CA HIS A 176 -8.27 0.36 -0.11
C HIS A 176 -9.76 0.62 -0.22
#